data_517221432f62560775aa518fec2b5ca8
#
_entry.id   517221432f62560775aa518fec2b5ca8
#
_cell.length_a   1.000
_cell.length_b   1.000
_cell.length_c   1.000
_cell.angle_alpha   90.00
_cell.angle_beta   90.00
_cell.angle_gamma   90.00
#
_symmetry.space_group_name_H-M   'P 1'
#
loop_
_entity.id
_entity.type
_entity.pdbx_description
1 polymer ?
#
loop_
_entity_poly.entity_id
_entity_poly.type
_entity_poly.pdbx_seq_one_letter_code
_entity_poly.pdbx_strand_id
1 'polypeptide(L)'
;ATTLDEYRKHIESDAALERRFQPIIVEEPTIEETIEILQGIKGPYQEHHNVEITDEAIEAAATLSARYVPDRFLPDKAIDLIDEAAARLRMYKSPEAAQVRKLESELEGIAEDLAYEEENGADAEALERMRLQRDALLESLEEYRAGWNSETNQPRLTATDIAEVV
;
A
#
# COMPACT_ATOMS: atom_id res chain seq x y z
N ALA A 1 -20.43 12.68 14.02
CA ALA A 1 -19.82 13.55 13.01
C ALA A 1 -20.55 13.33 11.68
N THR A 2 -20.63 14.35 10.84
CA THR A 2 -21.24 14.32 9.51
C THR A 2 -20.62 15.42 8.64
N THR A 3 -20.88 15.42 7.35
CA THR A 3 -20.47 16.50 6.45
C THR A 3 -21.37 17.73 6.61
N LEU A 4 -20.89 18.92 6.23
CA LEU A 4 -21.69 20.14 6.27
C LEU A 4 -22.97 20.05 5.39
N ASP A 5 -22.90 19.35 4.27
CA ASP A 5 -24.04 19.18 3.37
C ASP A 5 -25.11 18.24 3.96
N GLU A 6 -24.70 17.15 4.59
CA GLU A 6 -25.61 16.27 5.32
C GLU A 6 -26.21 16.95 6.56
N TYR A 7 -25.39 17.72 7.28
CA TYR A 7 -25.89 18.52 8.40
C TYR A 7 -26.99 19.48 7.96
N ARG A 8 -26.75 20.25 6.91
CA ARG A 8 -27.76 21.18 6.35
C ARG A 8 -29.02 20.47 5.90
N LYS A 9 -28.86 19.33 5.23
CA LYS A 9 -29.97 18.57 4.68
C LYS A 9 -30.84 17.89 5.73
N HIS A 10 -30.23 17.37 6.80
CA HIS A 10 -30.91 16.46 7.72
C HIS A 10 -31.05 17.00 9.16
N ILE A 11 -30.23 17.95 9.60
CA ILE A 11 -30.25 18.48 10.97
C ILE A 11 -30.75 19.92 10.97
N GLU A 12 -30.17 20.80 10.18
CA GLU A 12 -30.56 22.23 10.12
C GLU A 12 -31.99 22.43 9.61
N SER A 13 -32.47 21.52 8.76
CA SER A 13 -33.84 21.52 8.24
C SER A 13 -34.91 21.11 9.28
N ASP A 14 -34.49 20.48 10.40
CA ASP A 14 -35.37 20.05 11.48
C ASP A 14 -35.20 20.95 12.71
N ALA A 15 -36.15 21.86 12.93
CA ALA A 15 -36.15 22.80 14.04
C ALA A 15 -36.10 22.15 15.43
N ALA A 16 -36.50 20.89 15.58
CA ALA A 16 -36.41 20.16 16.85
C ALA A 16 -35.01 19.63 17.11
N LEU A 17 -34.27 19.25 16.07
CA LEU A 17 -32.88 18.80 16.14
C LEU A 17 -31.93 20.01 16.26
N GLU A 18 -32.13 21.07 15.49
CA GLU A 18 -31.32 22.28 15.53
C GLU A 18 -31.22 22.88 16.94
N ARG A 19 -32.33 22.89 17.70
CA ARG A 19 -32.34 23.41 19.09
C ARG A 19 -31.62 22.50 20.08
N ARG A 20 -31.36 21.23 19.75
CA ARG A 20 -30.75 20.26 20.66
C ARG A 20 -29.26 20.00 20.36
N PHE A 21 -28.81 20.35 19.18
CA PHE A 21 -27.41 20.12 18.75
C PHE A 21 -26.78 21.45 18.34
N GLN A 22 -25.75 21.84 19.07
CA GLN A 22 -24.92 22.98 18.68
C GLN A 22 -23.83 22.44 17.71
N PRO A 23 -23.73 22.98 16.47
CA PRO A 23 -22.71 22.54 15.53
C PRO A 23 -21.32 23.00 16.00
N ILE A 24 -20.37 22.08 15.90
CA ILE A 24 -18.93 22.36 16.03
C ILE A 24 -18.33 22.11 14.65
N ILE A 25 -17.89 23.17 14.00
CA ILE A 25 -17.25 23.09 12.69
C ILE A 25 -15.80 22.73 12.90
N VAL A 26 -15.36 21.66 12.25
CA VAL A 26 -13.95 21.28 12.18
C VAL A 26 -13.43 21.76 10.83
N GLU A 27 -12.52 22.70 10.84
CA GLU A 27 -11.89 23.25 9.65
C GLU A 27 -10.80 22.31 9.13
N GLU A 28 -10.46 22.43 7.83
CA GLU A 28 -9.31 21.71 7.25
C GLU A 28 -8.02 22.22 7.90
N PRO A 29 -7.14 21.31 8.39
CA PRO A 29 -5.87 21.71 8.99
C PRO A 29 -4.93 22.29 7.94
N THR A 30 -4.00 23.14 8.40
CA THR A 30 -2.88 23.62 7.58
C THR A 30 -1.92 22.47 7.25
N ILE A 31 -0.96 22.74 6.35
CA ILE A 31 0.10 21.76 6.01
C ILE A 31 0.91 21.42 7.25
N GLU A 32 1.28 22.42 8.05
CA GLU A 32 2.05 22.27 9.29
C GLU A 32 1.31 21.42 10.32
N GLU A 33 0.04 21.72 10.56
CA GLU A 33 -0.82 20.94 11.47
C GLU A 33 -1.01 19.50 10.94
N THR A 34 -1.09 19.33 9.62
CA THR A 34 -1.19 18.00 8.99
C THR A 34 0.10 17.19 9.24
N ILE A 35 1.27 17.79 9.13
CA ILE A 35 2.54 17.12 9.44
C ILE A 35 2.56 16.64 10.89
N GLU A 36 2.10 17.47 11.86
CA GLU A 36 2.00 17.07 13.26
C GLU A 36 1.03 15.89 13.46
N ILE A 37 -0.13 15.93 12.79
CA ILE A 37 -1.11 14.84 12.83
C ILE A 37 -0.48 13.55 12.27
N LEU A 38 0.16 13.61 11.11
CA LEU A 38 0.81 12.45 10.47
C LEU A 38 1.93 11.87 11.33
N GLN A 39 2.72 12.70 11.99
CA GLN A 39 3.72 12.24 12.95
C GLN A 39 3.10 11.50 14.13
N GLY A 40 1.94 11.95 14.61
CA GLY A 40 1.20 11.31 15.69
C GLY A 40 0.66 9.91 15.33
N ILE A 41 0.30 9.68 14.07
CA ILE A 41 -0.24 8.39 13.60
C ILE A 41 0.80 7.51 12.89
N LYS A 42 2.03 7.99 12.71
CA LYS A 42 3.13 7.30 12.02
C LYS A 42 3.35 5.87 12.50
N GLY A 43 3.37 5.65 13.82
CA GLY A 43 3.66 4.35 14.42
C GLY A 43 2.73 3.22 13.94
N PRO A 44 1.41 3.34 14.12
CA PRO A 44 0.45 2.35 13.61
C PRO A 44 0.56 2.05 12.11
N TYR A 45 0.87 3.06 11.28
CA TYR A 45 1.06 2.85 9.83
C TYR A 45 2.36 2.10 9.51
N GLN A 46 3.45 2.41 10.22
CA GLN A 46 4.70 1.67 10.10
C GLN A 46 4.54 0.19 10.45
N GLU A 47 3.82 -0.10 11.52
CA GLU A 47 3.52 -1.47 11.94
C GLU A 47 2.63 -2.20 10.92
N HIS A 48 1.57 -1.53 10.44
CA HIS A 48 0.63 -2.13 9.49
C HIS A 48 1.29 -2.50 8.17
N HIS A 49 2.08 -1.59 7.61
CA HIS A 49 2.75 -1.80 6.32
C HIS A 49 4.11 -2.48 6.45
N ASN A 50 4.64 -2.65 7.66
CA ASN A 50 5.99 -3.13 7.92
C ASN A 50 7.06 -2.32 7.16
N VAL A 51 6.96 -0.99 7.22
CA VAL A 51 7.89 -0.02 6.59
C VAL A 51 8.31 1.03 7.60
N GLU A 52 9.51 1.59 7.44
CA GLU A 52 9.94 2.79 8.17
C GLU A 52 9.49 4.03 7.37
N ILE A 53 8.65 4.90 7.95
CA ILE A 53 8.23 6.15 7.31
C ILE A 53 9.18 7.26 7.76
N THR A 54 9.87 7.91 6.83
CA THR A 54 10.77 9.02 7.15
C THR A 54 10.02 10.33 7.38
N ASP A 55 10.63 11.28 8.07
CA ASP A 55 10.00 12.58 8.31
C ASP A 55 9.85 13.37 7.00
N GLU A 56 10.80 13.22 6.07
CA GLU A 56 10.72 13.80 4.73
C GLU A 56 9.55 13.23 3.91
N ALA A 57 9.19 11.96 4.12
CA ALA A 57 8.00 11.37 3.49
C ALA A 57 6.71 11.99 4.02
N ILE A 58 6.63 12.26 5.32
CA ILE A 58 5.50 12.92 5.97
C ILE A 58 5.33 14.36 5.42
N GLU A 59 6.41 15.13 5.38
CA GLU A 59 6.40 16.49 4.82
C GLU A 59 5.98 16.49 3.33
N ALA A 60 6.51 15.55 2.55
CA ALA A 60 6.16 15.38 1.15
C ALA A 60 4.68 15.00 0.98
N ALA A 61 4.15 14.09 1.80
CA ALA A 61 2.75 13.67 1.73
C ALA A 61 1.80 14.84 2.01
N ALA A 62 2.05 15.64 3.05
CA ALA A 62 1.25 16.81 3.37
C ALA A 62 1.31 17.86 2.24
N THR A 63 2.51 18.19 1.77
CA THR A 63 2.72 19.26 0.78
C THR A 63 2.21 18.87 -0.61
N LEU A 64 2.54 17.65 -1.08
CA LEU A 64 2.17 17.20 -2.42
C LEU A 64 0.68 16.91 -2.51
N SER A 65 0.06 16.32 -1.48
CA SER A 65 -1.38 16.12 -1.47
C SER A 65 -2.14 17.44 -1.48
N ALA A 66 -1.69 18.45 -0.71
CA ALA A 66 -2.28 19.78 -0.72
C ALA A 66 -2.25 20.42 -2.12
N ARG A 67 -1.17 20.20 -2.86
CA ARG A 67 -0.93 20.82 -4.18
C ARG A 67 -1.59 20.08 -5.34
N TYR A 68 -1.59 18.75 -5.32
CA TYR A 68 -1.93 17.95 -6.50
C TYR A 68 -3.22 17.13 -6.34
N VAL A 69 -3.80 17.04 -5.13
CA VAL A 69 -5.06 16.33 -4.87
C VAL A 69 -6.14 17.34 -4.46
N PRO A 70 -6.84 17.99 -5.42
CA PRO A 70 -7.79 19.06 -5.12
C PRO A 70 -9.14 18.55 -4.58
N ASP A 71 -9.52 17.32 -4.89
CA ASP A 71 -10.88 16.80 -4.64
C ASP A 71 -11.07 16.24 -3.21
N ARG A 72 -10.04 16.31 -2.36
CA ARG A 72 -10.07 15.84 -0.97
C ARG A 72 -9.45 16.85 -0.03
N PHE A 73 -9.75 16.71 1.26
CA PHE A 73 -9.29 17.60 2.32
C PHE A 73 -8.11 16.99 3.10
N LEU A 74 -7.26 17.83 3.68
CA LEU A 74 -6.29 17.44 4.70
C LEU A 74 -7.04 17.08 6.01
N PRO A 75 -6.54 16.12 6.80
CA PRO A 75 -5.33 15.32 6.58
C PRO A 75 -5.55 14.09 5.70
N ASP A 76 -6.79 13.72 5.38
CA ASP A 76 -7.15 12.43 4.74
C ASP A 76 -6.37 12.17 3.45
N LYS A 77 -6.27 13.16 2.56
CA LYS A 77 -5.53 13.02 1.31
C LYS A 77 -4.03 12.76 1.48
N ALA A 78 -3.44 13.26 2.58
CA ALA A 78 -2.04 13.01 2.90
C ALA A 78 -1.86 11.61 3.52
N ILE A 79 -2.82 11.15 4.31
CA ILE A 79 -2.88 9.79 4.86
C ILE A 79 -3.00 8.77 3.72
N ASP A 80 -3.92 8.98 2.78
CA ASP A 80 -4.11 8.11 1.62
C ASP A 80 -2.82 7.99 0.77
N LEU A 81 -2.07 9.09 0.63
CA LEU A 81 -0.79 9.09 -0.09
C LEU A 81 0.27 8.24 0.62
N ILE A 82 0.37 8.33 1.94
CA ILE A 82 1.28 7.49 2.72
C ILE A 82 0.89 6.02 2.61
N ASP A 83 -0.41 5.72 2.71
CA ASP A 83 -0.93 4.36 2.62
C ASP A 83 -0.60 3.72 1.27
N GLU A 84 -0.91 4.40 0.18
CA GLU A 84 -0.63 3.94 -1.19
C GLU A 84 0.87 3.79 -1.45
N ALA A 85 1.69 4.77 -1.03
CA ALA A 85 3.13 4.73 -1.24
C ALA A 85 3.78 3.61 -0.40
N ALA A 86 3.33 3.39 0.83
CA ALA A 86 3.81 2.31 1.69
C ALA A 86 3.43 0.94 1.11
N ALA A 87 2.20 0.79 0.62
CA ALA A 87 1.74 -0.43 -0.05
C ALA A 87 2.59 -0.74 -1.31
N ARG A 88 2.84 0.26 -2.15
CA ARG A 88 3.71 0.12 -3.34
C ARG A 88 5.14 -0.23 -2.97
N LEU A 89 5.71 0.44 -1.98
CA LEU A 89 7.07 0.18 -1.53
C LEU A 89 7.25 -1.27 -1.08
N ARG A 90 6.30 -1.79 -0.30
CA ARG A 90 6.29 -3.18 0.14
C ARG A 90 6.20 -4.16 -1.03
N MET A 91 5.37 -3.84 -2.04
CA MET A 91 5.18 -4.73 -3.20
C MET A 91 6.34 -4.70 -4.20
N TYR A 92 7.01 -3.54 -4.38
CA TYR A 92 7.89 -3.35 -5.53
C TYR A 92 9.35 -3.11 -5.20
N LYS A 93 9.69 -2.60 -4.02
CA LYS A 93 11.06 -2.17 -3.69
C LYS A 93 11.80 -3.04 -2.66
N SER A 94 11.13 -4.00 -2.00
CA SER A 94 11.86 -4.90 -1.12
C SER A 94 12.68 -5.91 -1.95
N PRO A 95 13.91 -6.25 -1.53
CA PRO A 95 14.72 -7.29 -2.19
C PRO A 95 13.98 -8.63 -2.26
N GLU A 96 13.22 -8.94 -1.23
CA GLU A 96 12.40 -10.15 -1.13
C GLU A 96 11.26 -10.13 -2.15
N ALA A 97 10.58 -8.99 -2.33
CA ALA A 97 9.54 -8.83 -3.36
C ALA A 97 10.12 -8.99 -4.77
N ALA A 98 11.33 -8.49 -5.02
CA ALA A 98 12.03 -8.70 -6.29
C ALA A 98 12.34 -10.18 -6.54
N GLN A 99 12.77 -10.90 -5.50
CA GLN A 99 13.06 -12.34 -5.60
C GLN A 99 11.79 -13.16 -5.79
N VAL A 100 10.71 -12.85 -5.08
CA VAL A 100 9.41 -13.50 -5.25
C VAL A 100 8.90 -13.34 -6.69
N ARG A 101 8.91 -12.10 -7.23
CA ARG A 101 8.52 -11.88 -8.63
C ARG A 101 9.38 -12.64 -9.63
N LYS A 102 10.68 -12.74 -9.37
CA LYS A 102 11.59 -13.53 -10.22
C LYS A 102 11.20 -15.00 -10.22
N LEU A 103 10.97 -15.58 -9.04
CA LEU A 103 10.52 -16.98 -8.91
C LEU A 103 9.14 -17.21 -9.53
N GLU A 104 8.20 -16.28 -9.38
CA GLU A 104 6.88 -16.34 -10.03
C GLU A 104 7.00 -16.33 -11.56
N SER A 105 7.85 -15.46 -12.12
CA SER A 105 8.08 -15.42 -13.57
C SER A 105 8.77 -16.66 -14.10
N GLU A 106 9.72 -17.24 -13.35
CA GLU A 106 10.38 -18.52 -13.71
C GLU A 106 9.37 -19.68 -13.64
N LEU A 107 8.48 -19.70 -12.67
CA LEU A 107 7.40 -20.67 -12.52
C LEU A 107 6.41 -20.61 -13.71
N GLU A 108 6.00 -19.41 -14.11
CA GLU A 108 5.12 -19.19 -15.24
C GLU A 108 5.77 -19.72 -16.54
N GLY A 109 7.05 -19.41 -16.78
CA GLY A 109 7.80 -19.92 -17.91
C GLY A 109 7.86 -21.46 -17.95
N ILE A 110 8.19 -22.10 -16.82
CA ILE A 110 8.22 -23.57 -16.75
C ILE A 110 6.83 -24.18 -16.95
N ALA A 111 5.76 -23.53 -16.46
CA ALA A 111 4.40 -24.02 -16.64
C ALA A 111 3.96 -23.96 -18.12
N GLU A 112 4.32 -22.90 -18.83
CA GLU A 112 4.09 -22.76 -20.28
C GLU A 112 4.88 -23.81 -21.08
N ASP A 113 6.17 -23.98 -20.76
CA ASP A 113 7.03 -24.99 -21.42
C ASP A 113 6.52 -26.41 -21.18
N LEU A 114 6.09 -26.72 -19.92
CA LEU A 114 5.49 -28.02 -19.60
C LEU A 114 4.22 -28.28 -20.40
N ALA A 115 3.31 -27.30 -20.47
CA ALA A 115 2.08 -27.44 -21.26
C ALA A 115 2.36 -27.64 -22.73
N TYR A 116 3.34 -26.93 -23.31
CA TYR A 116 3.76 -27.05 -24.69
C TYR A 116 4.35 -28.44 -24.98
N GLU A 117 5.25 -28.96 -24.14
CA GLU A 117 5.92 -30.24 -24.31
C GLU A 117 4.96 -31.41 -24.07
N GLU A 118 4.00 -31.31 -23.15
CA GLU A 118 2.93 -32.30 -22.94
C GLU A 118 2.04 -32.44 -24.21
N GLU A 119 1.72 -31.31 -24.86
CA GLU A 119 0.88 -31.28 -26.07
C GLU A 119 1.64 -31.82 -27.31
N ASN A 120 2.96 -31.60 -27.37
CA ASN A 120 3.80 -32.06 -28.51
C ASN A 120 4.43 -33.43 -28.33
N GLY A 121 4.13 -34.15 -27.24
CA GLY A 121 4.53 -35.54 -27.06
C GLY A 121 6.00 -35.71 -26.66
N ALA A 122 6.51 -34.84 -25.83
CA ALA A 122 7.87 -34.91 -25.29
C ALA A 122 8.16 -36.24 -24.56
N ASP A 123 9.45 -36.53 -24.43
CA ASP A 123 9.94 -37.70 -23.71
C ASP A 123 9.55 -37.60 -22.21
N ALA A 124 9.09 -38.71 -21.64
CA ALA A 124 8.66 -38.82 -20.27
C ALA A 124 9.74 -38.36 -19.25
N GLU A 125 11.02 -38.60 -19.56
CA GLU A 125 12.15 -38.20 -18.72
C GLU A 125 12.36 -36.68 -18.77
N ALA A 126 12.09 -36.02 -19.89
CA ALA A 126 12.13 -34.56 -20.00
C ALA A 126 11.01 -33.90 -19.20
N LEU A 127 9.80 -34.40 -19.32
CA LEU A 127 8.65 -33.91 -18.54
C LEU A 127 8.85 -34.07 -17.04
N GLU A 128 9.41 -35.17 -16.57
CA GLU A 128 9.69 -35.42 -15.16
C GLU A 128 10.73 -34.44 -14.61
N ARG A 129 11.78 -34.12 -15.38
CA ARG A 129 12.78 -33.11 -14.99
C ARG A 129 12.16 -31.71 -14.84
N MET A 130 11.28 -31.31 -15.76
CA MET A 130 10.60 -30.02 -15.69
C MET A 130 9.63 -29.94 -14.51
N ARG A 131 8.94 -31.04 -14.19
CA ARG A 131 8.08 -31.12 -12.99
C ARG A 131 8.90 -30.98 -11.70
N LEU A 132 10.02 -31.67 -11.57
CA LEU A 132 10.93 -31.54 -10.43
C LEU A 132 11.46 -30.11 -10.28
N GLN A 133 11.78 -29.44 -11.39
CA GLN A 133 12.24 -28.06 -11.38
C GLN A 133 11.12 -27.10 -10.91
N ARG A 134 9.90 -27.29 -11.41
CA ARG A 134 8.71 -26.54 -10.96
C ARG A 134 8.49 -26.70 -9.46
N ASP A 135 8.52 -27.92 -8.94
CA ASP A 135 8.27 -28.23 -7.55
C ASP A 135 9.34 -27.62 -6.63
N ALA A 136 10.62 -27.63 -7.05
CA ALA A 136 11.70 -26.95 -6.33
C ALA A 136 11.52 -25.41 -6.30
N LEU A 137 11.04 -24.81 -7.38
CA LEU A 137 10.72 -23.38 -7.41
C LEU A 137 9.53 -23.02 -6.51
N LEU A 138 8.50 -23.88 -6.46
CA LEU A 138 7.36 -23.71 -5.54
C LEU A 138 7.81 -23.75 -4.09
N GLU A 139 8.66 -24.71 -3.72
CA GLU A 139 9.22 -24.79 -2.36
C GLU A 139 10.01 -23.53 -2.02
N SER A 140 10.88 -23.06 -2.92
CA SER A 140 11.64 -21.81 -2.74
C SER A 140 10.73 -20.59 -2.60
N LEU A 141 9.64 -20.52 -3.36
CA LEU A 141 8.65 -19.43 -3.27
C LEU A 141 7.93 -19.42 -1.91
N GLU A 142 7.56 -20.60 -1.40
CA GLU A 142 6.94 -20.74 -0.09
C GLU A 142 7.90 -20.32 1.04
N GLU A 143 9.17 -20.72 0.97
CA GLU A 143 10.20 -20.29 1.94
C GLU A 143 10.38 -18.77 1.93
N TYR A 144 10.47 -18.12 0.75
CA TYR A 144 10.59 -16.68 0.65
C TYR A 144 9.33 -15.95 1.17
N ARG A 145 8.14 -16.46 0.90
CA ARG A 145 6.88 -15.91 1.42
C ARG A 145 6.77 -16.05 2.94
N ALA A 146 7.24 -17.16 3.50
CA ALA A 146 7.28 -17.37 4.96
C ALA A 146 8.30 -16.45 5.66
N GLY A 147 9.45 -16.19 5.03
CA GLY A 147 10.49 -15.28 5.53
C GLY A 147 10.15 -13.80 5.40
N TRP A 148 9.14 -13.44 4.57
CA TRP A 148 8.72 -12.05 4.35
C TRP A 148 8.25 -11.32 5.61
N ASN A 149 7.87 -12.04 6.65
CA ASN A 149 7.41 -11.48 7.93
C ASN A 149 8.54 -11.23 8.95
N SER A 150 9.82 -11.31 8.58
CA SER A 150 10.90 -11.07 9.52
C SER A 150 11.17 -9.58 9.72
N GLU A 151 11.22 -9.15 10.99
CA GLU A 151 11.37 -7.76 11.46
C GLU A 151 12.70 -7.07 11.04
N THR A 152 13.59 -7.76 10.35
CA THR A 152 14.99 -7.33 10.14
C THR A 152 15.21 -6.51 8.85
N ASN A 153 14.23 -6.33 8.00
CA ASN A 153 14.44 -5.67 6.71
C ASN A 153 13.25 -4.77 6.31
N GLN A 154 12.93 -3.81 7.18
CA GLN A 154 11.87 -2.83 6.89
C GLN A 154 12.34 -1.86 5.81
N PRO A 155 11.66 -1.81 4.63
CA PRO A 155 11.97 -0.80 3.62
C PRO A 155 11.63 0.59 4.16
N ARG A 156 12.37 1.62 3.69
CA ARG A 156 12.20 3.01 4.12
C ARG A 156 11.40 3.79 3.10
N LEU A 157 10.25 4.31 3.53
CA LEU A 157 9.42 5.22 2.74
C LEU A 157 10.04 6.62 2.76
N THR A 158 10.37 7.14 1.58
CA THR A 158 11.03 8.43 1.38
C THR A 158 10.13 9.42 0.65
N ALA A 159 10.53 10.71 0.62
CA ALA A 159 9.84 11.74 -0.17
C ALA A 159 9.72 11.37 -1.67
N THR A 160 10.71 10.65 -2.21
CA THR A 160 10.67 10.20 -3.61
C THR A 160 9.56 9.19 -3.85
N ASP A 161 9.36 8.25 -2.91
CA ASP A 161 8.30 7.25 -3.02
C ASP A 161 6.90 7.89 -3.00
N ILE A 162 6.72 8.92 -2.17
CA ILE A 162 5.51 9.75 -2.13
C ILE A 162 5.29 10.47 -3.47
N ALA A 163 6.35 11.07 -4.03
CA ALA A 163 6.26 11.80 -5.30
C ALA A 163 5.96 10.89 -6.51
N GLU A 164 6.30 9.62 -6.45
CA GLU A 164 5.98 8.63 -7.51
C GLU A 164 4.49 8.22 -7.53
N VAL A 165 3.75 8.49 -6.47
CA VAL A 165 2.33 8.13 -6.32
C VAL A 165 1.41 9.29 -6.71
N VAL A 166 1.85 10.54 -6.56
CA VAL A 166 1.10 11.74 -6.90
C VAL A 166 1.04 11.96 -8.42
#